data_0d0fdeb4a5b83633956de4d8d61ad549
#
_entry.id   0d0fdeb4a5b83633956de4d8d61ad549
#
_cell.length_a   1.000
_cell.length_b   1.000
_cell.length_c   1.000
_cell.angle_alpha   90.00
_cell.angle_beta   90.00
_cell.angle_gamma   90.00
#
_symmetry.space_group_name_H-M   'P 1'
#
loop_
_entity.id
_entity.type
_entity.pdbx_description
1 polymer ?
#
loop_
_entity_poly.entity_id
_entity_poly.type
_entity_poly.pdbx_seq_one_letter_code
_entity_poly.pdbx_strand_id
1 'polypeptide(L)'
;MKALLLEDVRKISIQEYPEPPKKDDHIITKVNAVGICGSDLHYFSEGGIGSANVGSGFVPGHEFSAILMESIPEMNLEEGEHVAVDPAKPCFKCQWCKKGYENLCPYVEFIGAPPFNGAMAQYVSIKKHQIHKIPKHFSPETAVLLETLGVALHAVDLS
;
A
#
# COMPACT_ATOMS: atom_id res chain seq x y z
N MET A 1 -7.31 1.78 16.35
CA MET A 1 -7.95 1.18 15.15
C MET A 1 -7.77 -0.33 15.14
N LYS A 2 -8.55 -1.06 14.32
CA LYS A 2 -8.33 -2.50 14.13
C LYS A 2 -7.37 -2.76 12.98
N ALA A 3 -6.51 -3.78 13.12
CA ALA A 3 -5.66 -4.28 12.06
C ALA A 3 -5.56 -5.82 12.12
N LEU A 4 -5.30 -6.44 10.96
CA LEU A 4 -4.94 -7.85 10.88
C LEU A 4 -3.43 -7.95 11.02
N LEU A 5 -2.98 -8.77 11.97
CA LEU A 5 -1.57 -8.98 12.26
C LEU A 5 -1.17 -10.43 11.95
N LEU A 6 0.00 -10.58 11.34
CA LEU A 6 0.71 -11.86 11.31
C LEU A 6 1.47 -12.02 12.63
N GLU A 7 1.01 -12.95 13.45
CA GLU A 7 1.60 -13.25 14.77
C GLU A 7 2.79 -14.22 14.66
N ASP A 8 2.64 -15.17 13.76
CA ASP A 8 3.59 -16.23 13.49
C ASP A 8 3.23 -16.92 12.16
N VAL A 9 4.03 -17.84 11.68
CA VAL A 9 3.72 -18.66 10.51
C VAL A 9 2.35 -19.32 10.69
N ARG A 10 1.46 -19.09 9.73
CA ARG A 10 0.07 -19.58 9.69
C ARG A 10 -0.80 -19.12 10.87
N LYS A 11 -0.42 -18.03 11.53
CA LYS A 11 -1.18 -17.49 12.65
C LYS A 11 -1.45 -16.00 12.43
N ILE A 12 -2.72 -15.67 12.30
CA ILE A 12 -3.21 -14.29 12.17
C ILE A 12 -4.18 -13.97 13.30
N SER A 13 -4.28 -12.68 13.61
CA SER A 13 -5.27 -12.16 14.54
C SER A 13 -5.75 -10.77 14.09
N ILE A 14 -6.96 -10.40 14.50
CA ILE A 14 -7.44 -9.03 14.38
C ILE A 14 -7.40 -8.40 15.76
N GLN A 15 -6.61 -7.34 15.90
CA GLN A 15 -6.39 -6.68 17.19
C GLN A 15 -6.57 -5.17 17.11
N GLU A 16 -6.65 -4.55 18.27
CA GLU A 16 -6.47 -3.11 18.39
C GLU A 16 -5.02 -2.73 18.08
N TYR A 17 -4.86 -1.77 17.19
CA TYR A 17 -3.56 -1.32 16.69
C TYR A 17 -3.49 0.21 16.75
N PRO A 18 -2.33 0.81 17.02
CA PRO A 18 -2.19 2.26 16.99
C PRO A 18 -2.60 2.86 15.66
N GLU A 19 -3.28 4.01 15.69
CA GLU A 19 -3.53 4.77 14.48
C GLU A 19 -2.22 5.30 13.87
N PRO A 20 -2.13 5.42 12.54
CA PRO A 20 -0.94 5.97 11.92
C PRO A 20 -0.73 7.42 12.39
N PRO A 21 0.50 7.80 12.78
CA PRO A 21 0.76 9.17 13.21
C PRO A 21 0.58 10.15 12.05
N LYS A 22 -0.03 11.31 12.34
CA LYS A 22 -0.08 12.40 11.37
C LYS A 22 1.34 12.97 11.19
N LYS A 23 1.83 13.01 9.94
CA LYS A 23 3.11 13.59 9.53
C LYS A 23 2.85 14.69 8.51
N ASP A 24 3.71 15.70 8.46
CA ASP A 24 3.47 16.92 7.67
C ASP A 24 3.21 16.70 6.18
N ASP A 25 3.81 15.69 5.56
CA ASP A 25 3.66 15.41 4.12
C ASP A 25 2.86 14.13 3.84
N HIS A 26 2.11 13.66 4.84
CA HIS A 26 1.30 12.45 4.75
C HIS A 26 -0.18 12.75 4.93
N ILE A 27 -0.99 11.96 4.27
CA ILE A 27 -2.45 11.98 4.34
C ILE A 27 -2.91 10.70 5.00
N ILE A 28 -3.75 10.82 6.02
CA ILE A 28 -4.42 9.67 6.61
C ILE A 28 -5.59 9.30 5.70
N THR A 29 -5.63 8.05 5.31
CA THR A 29 -6.73 7.51 4.52
C THR A 29 -7.40 6.36 5.23
N LYS A 30 -8.70 6.22 5.03
CA LYS A 30 -9.47 5.06 5.49
C LYS A 30 -9.39 3.99 4.41
N VAL A 31 -8.87 2.82 4.75
CA VAL A 31 -8.85 1.69 3.82
C VAL A 31 -10.26 1.24 3.52
N ASN A 32 -10.55 1.04 2.23
CA ASN A 32 -11.89 0.66 1.78
C ASN A 32 -11.96 -0.80 1.33
N ALA A 33 -10.98 -1.23 0.52
CA ALA A 33 -10.81 -2.63 0.14
C ALA A 33 -9.31 -2.96 0.02
N VAL A 34 -8.96 -4.21 0.31
CA VAL A 34 -7.59 -4.74 0.20
C VAL A 34 -7.61 -6.05 -0.56
N GLY A 35 -6.73 -6.19 -1.55
CA GLY A 35 -6.43 -7.45 -2.22
C GLY A 35 -5.50 -8.33 -1.40
N ILE A 36 -5.47 -9.60 -1.74
CA ILE A 36 -4.52 -10.57 -1.17
C ILE A 36 -3.59 -11.01 -2.29
N CYS A 37 -2.36 -10.57 -2.24
CA CYS A 37 -1.31 -10.95 -3.17
C CYS A 37 -0.70 -12.31 -2.82
N GLY A 38 -0.05 -12.95 -3.78
CA GLY A 38 0.74 -14.15 -3.53
C GLY A 38 1.84 -13.93 -2.48
N SER A 39 2.40 -12.72 -2.39
CA SER A 39 3.38 -12.37 -1.34
C SER A 39 2.78 -12.40 0.07
N ASP A 40 1.53 -11.96 0.25
CA ASP A 40 0.85 -12.04 1.55
C ASP A 40 0.65 -13.51 1.98
N LEU A 41 0.36 -14.39 1.00
CA LEU A 41 0.27 -15.83 1.26
C LEU A 41 1.62 -16.44 1.66
N HIS A 42 2.72 -16.02 1.04
CA HIS A 42 4.08 -16.44 1.44
C HIS A 42 4.44 -15.93 2.84
N TYR A 43 4.14 -14.67 3.16
CA TYR A 43 4.32 -14.14 4.51
C TYR A 43 3.55 -14.96 5.54
N PHE A 44 2.31 -15.32 5.23
CA PHE A 44 1.48 -16.14 6.11
C PHE A 44 1.99 -17.56 6.25
N SER A 45 2.32 -18.25 5.14
CA SER A 45 2.61 -19.68 5.12
C SER A 45 4.06 -20.03 5.51
N GLU A 46 5.00 -19.12 5.22
CA GLU A 46 6.45 -19.39 5.29
C GLU A 46 7.20 -18.39 6.20
N GLY A 47 6.54 -17.29 6.61
CA GLY A 47 7.14 -16.27 7.48
C GLY A 47 8.05 -15.30 6.75
N GLY A 48 8.08 -15.30 5.41
CA GLY A 48 8.91 -14.38 4.64
C GLY A 48 9.02 -14.73 3.16
N ILE A 49 9.80 -13.93 2.44
CA ILE A 49 10.16 -14.15 1.03
C ILE A 49 11.65 -13.86 0.85
N GLY A 50 12.44 -14.86 0.48
CA GLY A 50 13.89 -14.73 0.35
C GLY A 50 14.54 -14.31 1.69
N SER A 51 15.22 -13.16 1.71
CA SER A 51 15.83 -12.60 2.94
C SER A 51 14.88 -11.71 3.75
N ALA A 52 13.69 -11.38 3.22
CA ALA A 52 12.71 -10.53 3.88
C ALA A 52 11.84 -11.37 4.82
N ASN A 53 12.22 -11.41 6.09
CA ASN A 53 11.45 -12.10 7.12
C ASN A 53 10.40 -11.18 7.73
N VAL A 54 9.23 -11.74 8.00
CA VAL A 54 8.13 -11.08 8.68
C VAL A 54 8.28 -11.27 10.18
N GLY A 55 8.38 -10.16 10.92
CA GLY A 55 8.33 -10.18 12.37
C GLY A 55 6.91 -10.39 12.90
N SER A 56 6.80 -10.86 14.14
CA SER A 56 5.49 -10.92 14.82
C SER A 56 4.85 -9.53 14.89
N GLY A 57 3.54 -9.45 14.63
CA GLY A 57 2.78 -8.21 14.63
C GLY A 57 2.85 -7.41 13.34
N PHE A 58 3.37 -7.98 12.26
CA PHE A 58 3.37 -7.36 10.94
C PHE A 58 1.96 -7.26 10.35
N VAL A 59 1.63 -6.12 9.77
CA VAL A 59 0.37 -5.91 9.04
C VAL A 59 0.64 -6.08 7.54
N PRO A 60 0.07 -7.08 6.86
CA PRO A 60 0.25 -7.29 5.42
C PRO A 60 -0.68 -6.40 4.57
N GLY A 61 -0.66 -6.61 3.25
CA GLY A 61 -1.54 -5.97 2.26
C GLY A 61 -0.95 -4.73 1.62
N HIS A 62 -0.89 -4.73 0.29
CA HIS A 62 -0.35 -3.62 -0.51
C HIS A 62 -1.22 -3.29 -1.73
N GLU A 63 -2.11 -4.17 -2.13
CA GLU A 63 -3.11 -3.93 -3.17
C GLU A 63 -4.35 -3.33 -2.51
N PHE A 64 -4.54 -2.00 -2.50
CA PHE A 64 -5.67 -1.42 -1.77
C PHE A 64 -6.24 -0.15 -2.38
N SER A 65 -7.50 0.08 -2.08
CA SER A 65 -8.19 1.34 -2.30
C SER A 65 -8.51 2.01 -0.98
N ALA A 66 -8.64 3.32 -1.02
CA ALA A 66 -8.88 4.10 0.19
C ALA A 66 -9.90 5.23 -0.04
N ILE A 67 -10.40 5.77 1.07
CA ILE A 67 -11.23 6.98 1.13
C ILE A 67 -10.39 8.08 1.74
N LEU A 68 -10.37 9.25 1.11
CA LEU A 68 -9.69 10.43 1.63
C LEU A 68 -10.40 10.95 2.88
N MET A 69 -9.64 11.22 3.93
CA MET A 69 -10.13 11.78 5.19
C MET A 69 -9.96 13.31 5.26
N GLU A 70 -9.39 13.91 4.21
CA GLU A 70 -9.25 15.36 4.02
C GLU A 70 -9.15 15.67 2.53
N SER A 71 -9.56 16.88 2.13
CA SER A 71 -9.45 17.34 0.73
C SER A 71 -8.01 17.65 0.36
N ILE A 72 -7.66 17.43 -0.92
CA ILE A 72 -6.35 17.73 -1.51
C ILE A 72 -6.59 18.68 -2.73
N PRO A 73 -6.71 19.97 -2.50
CA PRO A 73 -7.12 20.92 -3.54
C PRO A 73 -6.21 20.90 -4.77
N GLU A 74 -4.90 20.78 -4.60
CA GLU A 74 -3.92 20.74 -5.69
C GLU A 74 -4.05 19.52 -6.60
N MET A 75 -4.70 18.46 -6.14
CA MET A 75 -5.03 17.27 -6.94
C MET A 75 -6.49 17.25 -7.42
N ASN A 76 -7.26 18.28 -7.06
CA ASN A 76 -8.70 18.34 -7.32
C ASN A 76 -9.41 17.08 -6.78
N LEU A 77 -9.11 16.76 -5.51
CA LEU A 77 -9.68 15.67 -4.74
C LEU A 77 -10.33 16.20 -3.47
N GLU A 78 -11.53 15.72 -3.20
CA GLU A 78 -12.32 16.13 -2.04
C GLU A 78 -12.30 15.03 -0.95
N GLU A 79 -12.50 15.45 0.30
CA GLU A 79 -12.75 14.53 1.40
C GLU A 79 -13.90 13.58 1.05
N GLY A 80 -13.74 12.29 1.38
CA GLY A 80 -14.71 11.24 1.06
C GLY A 80 -14.56 10.64 -0.34
N GLU A 81 -13.72 11.20 -1.22
CA GLU A 81 -13.48 10.58 -2.52
C GLU A 81 -12.69 9.28 -2.41
N HIS A 82 -13.04 8.34 -3.29
CA HIS A 82 -12.35 7.05 -3.42
C HIS A 82 -11.13 7.19 -4.32
N VAL A 83 -10.03 6.58 -3.91
CA VAL A 83 -8.75 6.61 -4.63
C VAL A 83 -8.13 5.21 -4.69
N ALA A 84 -7.36 4.96 -5.73
CA ALA A 84 -6.40 3.86 -5.73
C ALA A 84 -5.08 4.35 -5.12
N VAL A 85 -4.33 3.44 -4.53
CA VAL A 85 -3.07 3.78 -3.88
C VAL A 85 -1.94 2.95 -4.44
N ASP A 86 -0.88 3.64 -4.89
CA ASP A 86 0.41 3.01 -5.18
C ASP A 86 1.13 2.73 -3.85
N PRO A 87 1.43 1.48 -3.50
CA PRO A 87 2.12 1.15 -2.27
C PRO A 87 3.58 1.61 -2.25
N ALA A 88 4.18 1.90 -3.40
CA ALA A 88 5.58 2.28 -3.50
C ALA A 88 5.83 3.73 -3.08
N LYS A 89 6.89 3.92 -2.30
CA LYS A 89 7.38 5.23 -1.89
C LYS A 89 8.87 5.36 -2.22
N PRO A 90 9.21 5.68 -3.48
CA PRO A 90 10.60 5.85 -3.90
C PRO A 90 11.22 7.09 -3.27
N CYS A 91 12.56 7.14 -3.25
CA CYS A 91 13.27 8.25 -2.60
C CYS A 91 13.35 9.55 -3.44
N PHE A 92 12.98 9.51 -4.71
CA PHE A 92 13.03 10.60 -5.72
C PHE A 92 14.39 11.30 -5.92
N LYS A 93 15.47 10.85 -5.27
CA LYS A 93 16.78 11.50 -5.30
C LYS A 93 17.93 10.61 -5.79
N CYS A 94 17.78 9.30 -5.82
CA CYS A 94 18.81 8.39 -6.33
C CYS A 94 18.90 8.44 -7.87
N GLN A 95 19.97 7.84 -8.40
CA GLN A 95 20.20 7.83 -9.85
C GLN A 95 19.05 7.18 -10.65
N TRP A 96 18.37 6.19 -10.07
CA TRP A 96 17.27 5.48 -10.71
C TRP A 96 16.02 6.36 -10.77
N CYS A 97 15.62 6.95 -9.65
CA CYS A 97 14.49 7.88 -9.61
C CYS A 97 14.69 9.08 -10.56
N LYS A 98 15.91 9.64 -10.61
CA LYS A 98 16.22 10.76 -11.52
C LYS A 98 16.14 10.40 -13.00
N LYS A 99 16.19 9.11 -13.35
CA LYS A 99 16.05 8.58 -14.71
C LYS A 99 14.62 8.10 -15.01
N GLY A 100 13.68 8.21 -14.05
CA GLY A 100 12.30 7.73 -14.18
C GLY A 100 12.14 6.22 -13.92
N TYR A 101 13.15 5.56 -13.38
CA TYR A 101 13.09 4.14 -12.98
C TYR A 101 12.86 3.99 -11.49
N GLU A 102 11.73 4.48 -11.01
CA GLU A 102 11.39 4.52 -9.58
C GLU A 102 11.23 3.12 -8.99
N ASN A 103 10.78 2.16 -9.79
CA ASN A 103 10.70 0.74 -9.45
C ASN A 103 12.07 0.11 -9.14
N LEU A 104 13.18 0.70 -9.61
CA LEU A 104 14.55 0.28 -9.31
C LEU A 104 15.19 1.05 -8.16
N CYS A 105 14.42 1.84 -7.40
CA CYS A 105 14.91 2.62 -6.28
C CYS A 105 15.41 1.70 -5.15
N PRO A 106 16.72 1.73 -4.77
CA PRO A 106 17.23 0.87 -3.70
C PRO A 106 16.78 1.32 -2.30
N TYR A 107 16.11 2.47 -2.21
CA TYR A 107 15.60 3.06 -0.96
C TYR A 107 14.08 3.12 -0.95
N VAL A 108 13.42 2.31 -1.79
CA VAL A 108 11.96 2.28 -1.81
C VAL A 108 11.44 1.75 -0.48
N GLU A 109 10.52 2.49 0.12
CA GLU A 109 9.64 1.97 1.17
C GLU A 109 8.37 1.47 0.48
N PHE A 110 7.92 0.28 0.83
CA PHE A 110 6.77 -0.33 0.17
C PHE A 110 5.75 -0.76 1.23
N ILE A 111 4.56 -0.16 1.18
CA ILE A 111 3.47 -0.49 2.11
C ILE A 111 3.14 -1.98 1.97
N GLY A 112 3.13 -2.73 3.07
CA GLY A 112 2.84 -4.16 3.06
C GLY A 112 4.01 -5.08 2.68
N ALA A 113 5.23 -4.53 2.53
CA ALA A 113 6.45 -5.33 2.43
C ALA A 113 7.37 -5.06 3.64
N PRO A 114 7.87 -6.10 4.34
CA PRO A 114 8.72 -5.90 5.51
C PRO A 114 9.92 -4.98 5.23
N PRO A 115 10.26 -4.07 6.14
CA PRO A 115 9.71 -3.90 7.49
C PRO A 115 8.49 -2.95 7.57
N PHE A 116 7.89 -2.55 6.44
CA PHE A 116 6.82 -1.56 6.40
C PHE A 116 5.45 -2.23 6.44
N ASN A 117 4.65 -1.85 7.45
CA ASN A 117 3.29 -2.35 7.61
C ASN A 117 2.39 -1.96 6.43
N GLY A 118 1.40 -2.81 6.17
CA GLY A 118 0.48 -2.75 5.06
C GLY A 118 -0.90 -2.19 5.38
N ALA A 119 -1.81 -2.46 4.45
CA ALA A 119 -3.15 -1.89 4.41
C ALA A 119 -4.25 -2.82 4.98
N MET A 120 -3.92 -3.99 5.53
CA MET A 120 -4.92 -4.79 6.25
C MET A 120 -5.21 -4.19 7.63
N ALA A 121 -5.51 -2.89 7.63
CA ALA A 121 -5.83 -2.04 8.78
C ALA A 121 -6.93 -1.04 8.40
N GLN A 122 -7.58 -0.43 9.40
CA GLN A 122 -8.63 0.54 9.11
C GLN A 122 -8.11 1.84 8.47
N TYR A 123 -6.91 2.27 8.83
CA TYR A 123 -6.30 3.51 8.34
C TYR A 123 -4.84 3.29 7.96
N VAL A 124 -4.41 3.99 6.90
CA VAL A 124 -3.02 4.02 6.44
C VAL A 124 -2.60 5.45 6.18
N SER A 125 -1.36 5.77 6.50
CA SER A 125 -0.73 7.06 6.24
C SER A 125 0.07 6.96 4.94
N ILE A 126 -0.31 7.73 3.93
CA ILE A 126 0.29 7.73 2.58
C ILE A 126 0.75 9.13 2.18
N LYS A 127 1.60 9.20 1.18
CA LYS A 127 2.02 10.47 0.55
C LYS A 127 1.14 10.80 -0.66
N LYS A 128 1.07 12.08 -1.01
CA LYS A 128 0.28 12.57 -2.15
C LYS A 128 0.60 11.85 -3.46
N HIS A 129 1.88 11.59 -3.74
CA HIS A 129 2.29 10.92 -4.98
C HIS A 129 1.81 9.46 -5.10
N GLN A 130 1.42 8.85 -3.99
CA GLN A 130 0.86 7.49 -3.97
C GLN A 130 -0.64 7.47 -4.31
N ILE A 131 -1.30 8.64 -4.39
CA ILE A 131 -2.74 8.75 -4.59
C ILE A 131 -3.05 8.86 -6.07
N HIS A 132 -3.89 7.98 -6.56
CA HIS A 132 -4.39 7.98 -7.93
C HIS A 132 -5.89 8.18 -7.96
N LYS A 133 -6.32 9.27 -8.62
CA LYS A 133 -7.73 9.55 -8.87
C LYS A 133 -8.30 8.46 -9.79
N ILE A 134 -9.44 7.93 -9.40
CA ILE A 134 -10.15 6.90 -10.16
C ILE A 134 -11.48 7.41 -10.69
N PRO A 135 -12.03 6.81 -11.75
CA PRO A 135 -13.39 7.12 -12.21
C PRO A 135 -14.42 6.85 -11.10
N LYS A 136 -15.39 7.76 -10.97
CA LYS A 136 -16.41 7.67 -9.89
C LYS A 136 -17.25 6.39 -9.91
N HIS A 137 -17.33 5.72 -11.06
CA HIS A 137 -18.08 4.46 -11.20
C HIS A 137 -17.27 3.21 -10.82
N PHE A 138 -15.98 3.36 -10.50
CA PHE A 138 -15.20 2.22 -10.01
C PHE A 138 -15.63 1.86 -8.59
N SER A 139 -15.90 0.58 -8.38
CA SER A 139 -16.08 0.06 -7.02
C SER A 139 -14.72 0.03 -6.29
N PRO A 140 -14.73 0.00 -4.96
CA PRO A 140 -13.50 -0.17 -4.18
C PRO A 140 -12.66 -1.37 -4.62
N GLU A 141 -13.32 -2.50 -4.91
CA GLU A 141 -12.68 -3.75 -5.34
C GLU A 141 -12.07 -3.61 -6.74
N THR A 142 -12.72 -2.87 -7.64
CA THR A 142 -12.15 -2.55 -8.96
C THR A 142 -10.90 -1.68 -8.82
N ALA A 143 -10.90 -0.73 -7.89
CA ALA A 143 -9.77 0.14 -7.65
C ALA A 143 -8.54 -0.60 -7.09
N VAL A 144 -8.75 -1.65 -6.31
CA VAL A 144 -7.67 -2.53 -5.81
C VAL A 144 -6.88 -3.17 -6.95
N LEU A 145 -7.56 -3.58 -8.03
CA LEU A 145 -6.92 -4.24 -9.18
C LEU A 145 -5.97 -3.33 -9.96
N LEU A 146 -5.97 -2.02 -9.72
CA LEU A 146 -5.09 -1.09 -10.43
C LEU A 146 -3.62 -1.29 -10.07
N GLU A 147 -3.32 -1.71 -8.84
CA GLU A 147 -1.95 -2.06 -8.45
C GLU A 147 -1.46 -3.26 -9.26
N THR A 148 -2.19 -4.35 -9.24
CA THR A 148 -1.87 -5.58 -9.99
C THR A 148 -1.82 -5.33 -11.50
N LEU A 149 -2.71 -4.48 -12.04
CA LEU A 149 -2.71 -4.08 -13.44
C LEU A 149 -1.41 -3.35 -13.81
N GLY A 150 -0.88 -2.50 -12.93
CA GLY A 150 0.40 -1.82 -13.12
C GLY A 150 1.54 -2.81 -13.33
N VAL A 151 1.60 -3.86 -12.52
CA VAL A 151 2.60 -4.94 -12.66
C VAL A 151 2.43 -5.67 -14.01
N ALA A 152 1.19 -6.00 -14.38
CA ALA A 152 0.90 -6.70 -15.64
C ALA A 152 1.28 -5.86 -16.87
N LEU A 153 0.94 -4.56 -16.87
CA LEU A 153 1.32 -3.64 -17.95
C LEU A 153 2.82 -3.51 -18.08
N HIS A 154 3.53 -3.34 -16.96
CA HIS A 154 4.99 -3.26 -16.98
C HIS A 154 5.64 -4.53 -17.54
N ALA A 155 5.12 -5.71 -17.22
CA ALA A 155 5.61 -6.97 -17.77
C ALA A 155 5.40 -7.06 -19.29
N VAL A 156 4.27 -6.56 -19.81
CA VAL A 156 4.00 -6.51 -21.26
C VAL A 156 4.93 -5.51 -21.95
N ASP A 157 5.18 -4.36 -21.35
CA ASP A 157 6.06 -3.32 -21.91
C ASP A 157 7.53 -3.77 -22.01
N LEU A 158 7.93 -4.76 -21.21
CA LEU A 158 9.28 -5.33 -21.22
C LEU A 158 9.44 -6.51 -22.20
N SER A 159 8.36 -7.02 -22.77
CA SER A 159 8.36 -8.19 -23.67
C SER A 159 8.42 -7.79 -25.14
#